data_173a500974f2a0085cc10027c1b1d975
#
_entry.id   173a500974f2a0085cc10027c1b1d975
#
_cell.length_a   1.000
_cell.length_b   1.000
_cell.length_c   1.000
_cell.angle_alpha   90.00
_cell.angle_beta   90.00
_cell.angle_gamma   90.00
#
_symmetry.space_group_name_H-M   'P 1'
#
loop_
_entity.id
_entity.type
_entity.pdbx_description
1 polymer ?
#
loop_
_entity_poly.entity_id
_entity_poly.type
_entity_poly.pdbx_seq_one_letter_code
_entity_poly.pdbx_strand_id
1 'polypeptide(L)'
;RYTGTVSKVYDGDTLHVIDGDGAKHKIRMAYIDAPEMKQAYGTRSRDNLRAAAEGRKVSVRVFDTDRYQREVAQVSVGKTDLNLMQVQDGAAWHYKSYAKEQQDKADFADYADAQIQAERERKGLWKAKNPQAPWAYRRAGRSGGGNKDWMDAVGEWLGIW
;
A
#
# COMPACT_ATOMS: atom_id res chain seq x y z
N ARG A 1 -18.60 -0.70 1.26
CA ARG A 1 -18.14 -0.26 -0.08
C ARG A 1 -18.76 1.09 -0.43
N TYR A 2 -17.94 1.98 -0.98
CA TYR A 2 -18.43 3.28 -1.46
C TYR A 2 -17.60 3.73 -2.66
N THR A 3 -18.05 4.81 -3.30
CA THR A 3 -17.32 5.44 -4.40
C THR A 3 -16.94 6.85 -4.02
N GLY A 4 -15.91 7.38 -4.66
CA GLY A 4 -15.48 8.74 -4.43
C GLY A 4 -14.38 9.12 -5.42
N THR A 5 -13.81 10.29 -5.23
CA THR A 5 -12.75 10.81 -6.10
C THR A 5 -11.43 10.90 -5.31
N VAL A 6 -10.35 10.41 -5.87
CA VAL A 6 -9.04 10.51 -5.21
C VAL A 6 -8.59 11.96 -5.24
N SER A 7 -8.44 12.56 -4.06
CA SER A 7 -8.06 13.96 -3.92
C SER A 7 -6.55 14.14 -3.78
N LYS A 8 -5.85 13.13 -3.24
CA LYS A 8 -4.42 13.21 -3.03
C LYS A 8 -3.81 11.83 -2.87
N VAL A 9 -2.61 11.63 -3.41
CA VAL A 9 -1.81 10.43 -3.21
C VAL A 9 -0.57 10.84 -2.42
N TYR A 10 -0.37 10.22 -1.26
CA TYR A 10 0.74 10.56 -0.36
C TYR A 10 2.00 9.74 -0.63
N ASP A 11 1.82 8.45 -0.84
CA ASP A 11 2.89 7.54 -1.17
C ASP A 11 2.30 6.36 -1.97
N GLY A 12 3.07 5.31 -2.16
CA GLY A 12 2.65 4.20 -3.01
C GLY A 12 1.52 3.33 -2.46
N ASP A 13 1.06 3.56 -1.23
CA ASP A 13 -0.02 2.78 -0.63
C ASP A 13 -0.96 3.59 0.26
N THR A 14 -0.90 4.93 0.19
CA THR A 14 -1.74 5.81 1.02
C THR A 14 -2.31 6.95 0.19
N LEU A 15 -3.63 7.11 0.24
CA LEU A 15 -4.30 8.17 -0.51
C LEU A 15 -5.54 8.66 0.23
N HIS A 16 -6.08 9.78 -0.23
CA HIS A 16 -7.35 10.33 0.28
C HIS A 16 -8.41 10.27 -0.80
N VAL A 17 -9.63 9.96 -0.37
CA VAL A 17 -10.81 9.89 -1.24
C VAL A 17 -11.89 10.80 -0.66
N ILE A 18 -12.51 11.60 -1.51
CA ILE A 18 -13.68 12.42 -1.14
C ILE A 18 -14.90 11.69 -1.68
N ASP A 19 -15.84 11.33 -0.81
CA ASP A 19 -17.04 10.60 -1.23
C ASP A 19 -18.11 11.53 -1.79
N GLY A 20 -19.25 10.97 -2.18
CA GLY A 20 -20.34 11.72 -2.79
C GLY A 20 -20.97 12.76 -1.88
N ASP A 21 -20.79 12.63 -0.56
CA ASP A 21 -21.30 13.58 0.44
C ASP A 21 -20.25 14.61 0.83
N GLY A 22 -19.08 14.59 0.21
CA GLY A 22 -18.00 15.51 0.49
C GLY A 22 -17.11 15.11 1.67
N ALA A 23 -17.34 13.94 2.25
CA ALA A 23 -16.51 13.47 3.37
C ALA A 23 -15.17 12.93 2.88
N LYS A 24 -14.10 13.28 3.60
CA LYS A 24 -12.76 12.83 3.28
C LYS A 24 -12.42 11.53 4.01
N HIS A 25 -11.97 10.55 3.23
CA HIS A 25 -11.53 9.26 3.75
C HIS A 25 -10.04 9.12 3.55
N LYS A 26 -9.34 8.75 4.61
CA LYS A 26 -7.90 8.45 4.56
C LYS A 26 -7.77 6.95 4.35
N ILE A 27 -7.11 6.55 3.27
CA ILE A 27 -7.02 5.14 2.88
C ILE A 27 -5.59 4.63 3.02
N ARG A 28 -5.44 3.51 3.71
CA ARG A 28 -4.24 2.68 3.67
C ARG A 28 -4.58 1.47 2.81
N MET A 29 -3.93 1.35 1.67
CA MET A 29 -4.27 0.27 0.73
C MET A 29 -3.88 -1.08 1.34
N ALA A 30 -4.85 -1.98 1.38
CA ALA A 30 -4.73 -3.27 2.07
C ALA A 30 -3.76 -4.21 1.35
N TYR A 31 -3.11 -5.06 2.13
CA TYR A 31 -2.33 -6.22 1.69
C TYR A 31 -1.03 -5.92 0.95
N ILE A 32 -0.69 -4.66 0.77
CA ILE A 32 0.55 -4.25 0.12
C ILE A 32 1.36 -3.34 1.03
N ASP A 33 2.64 -3.19 0.73
CA ASP A 33 3.51 -2.29 1.45
C ASP A 33 4.45 -1.63 0.45
N ALA A 34 4.31 -0.33 0.29
CA ALA A 34 5.10 0.44 -0.65
C ALA A 34 6.33 1.01 0.04
N PRO A 35 7.43 1.25 -0.72
CA PRO A 35 8.60 1.91 -0.15
C PRO A 35 8.22 3.25 0.48
N GLU A 36 8.86 3.56 1.61
CA GLU A 36 8.68 4.84 2.29
C GLU A 36 9.18 5.96 1.39
N MET A 37 8.65 7.18 1.57
CA MET A 37 9.01 8.30 0.70
C MET A 37 10.51 8.57 0.66
N LYS A 38 11.22 8.36 1.75
CA LYS A 38 12.67 8.56 1.82
C LYS A 38 13.46 7.31 1.44
N GLN A 39 12.77 6.20 1.23
CA GLN A 39 13.40 4.96 0.81
C GLN A 39 13.59 4.97 -0.70
N ALA A 40 14.57 4.20 -1.17
CA ALA A 40 14.74 4.01 -2.61
C ALA A 40 13.42 3.56 -3.24
N TYR A 41 13.09 4.15 -4.38
CA TYR A 41 11.86 3.94 -5.15
C TYR A 41 10.60 4.53 -4.49
N GLY A 42 10.70 5.19 -3.36
CA GLY A 42 9.53 5.75 -2.66
C GLY A 42 8.74 6.74 -3.50
N THR A 43 9.41 7.73 -4.07
CA THR A 43 8.74 8.74 -4.90
C THR A 43 8.19 8.15 -6.20
N ARG A 44 8.91 7.21 -6.81
CA ARG A 44 8.42 6.53 -8.02
C ARG A 44 7.21 5.65 -7.76
N SER A 45 7.17 4.99 -6.62
CA SER A 45 6.02 4.21 -6.19
C SER A 45 4.79 5.12 -6.03
N ARG A 46 4.97 6.26 -5.36
CA ARG A 46 3.93 7.27 -5.23
C ARG A 46 3.45 7.75 -6.60
N ASP A 47 4.39 8.10 -7.47
CA ASP A 47 4.05 8.65 -8.79
C ASP A 47 3.33 7.63 -9.66
N ASN A 48 3.67 6.35 -9.53
CA ASN A 48 2.97 5.29 -10.23
C ASN A 48 1.50 5.23 -9.82
N LEU A 49 1.24 5.29 -8.52
CA LEU A 49 -0.12 5.31 -8.00
C LEU A 49 -0.83 6.61 -8.37
N ARG A 50 -0.15 7.73 -8.26
CA ARG A 50 -0.71 9.04 -8.60
C ARG A 50 -1.18 9.10 -10.05
N ALA A 51 -0.37 8.60 -10.98
CA ALA A 51 -0.72 8.59 -12.40
C ALA A 51 -1.98 7.78 -12.68
N ALA A 52 -2.21 6.72 -11.93
CA ALA A 52 -3.37 5.85 -12.12
C ALA A 52 -4.62 6.31 -11.37
N ALA A 53 -4.44 7.07 -10.29
CA ALA A 53 -5.52 7.29 -9.32
C ALA A 53 -5.93 8.74 -9.11
N GLU A 54 -4.98 9.67 -9.10
CA GLU A 54 -5.29 11.05 -8.66
C GLU A 54 -6.33 11.70 -9.57
N GLY A 55 -7.36 12.25 -8.96
CA GLY A 55 -8.46 12.88 -9.69
C GLY A 55 -9.45 11.89 -10.27
N ARG A 56 -9.23 10.59 -10.13
CA ARG A 56 -10.10 9.56 -10.71
C ARG A 56 -11.19 9.14 -9.73
N LYS A 57 -12.31 8.73 -10.29
CA LYS A 57 -13.39 8.12 -9.52
C LYS A 57 -13.00 6.68 -9.21
N VAL A 58 -13.10 6.31 -7.93
CA VAL A 58 -12.71 4.99 -7.45
C VAL A 58 -13.82 4.32 -6.68
N SER A 59 -13.78 3.00 -6.62
CA SER A 59 -14.57 2.19 -5.72
C SER A 59 -13.67 1.75 -4.57
N VAL A 60 -14.16 1.88 -3.35
CA VAL A 60 -13.40 1.58 -2.14
C VAL A 60 -14.10 0.47 -1.37
N ARG A 61 -13.39 -0.62 -1.11
CA ARG A 61 -13.89 -1.72 -0.29
C ARG A 61 -13.09 -1.74 1.01
N VAL A 62 -13.75 -1.33 2.09
CA VAL A 62 -13.10 -1.22 3.40
C VAL A 62 -13.16 -2.57 4.11
N PHE A 63 -12.02 -3.00 4.65
CA PHE A 63 -11.92 -4.22 5.44
C PHE A 63 -11.79 -3.92 6.93
N ASP A 64 -11.16 -2.80 7.27
CA ASP A 64 -10.87 -2.46 8.66
C ASP A 64 -10.57 -0.96 8.76
N THR A 65 -10.49 -0.46 9.99
CA THR A 65 -10.02 0.90 10.28
C THR A 65 -8.85 0.77 11.25
N ASP A 66 -7.74 1.41 10.93
CA ASP A 66 -6.56 1.30 11.78
C ASP A 66 -6.60 2.33 12.93
N ARG A 67 -5.59 2.24 13.80
CA ARG A 67 -5.52 3.10 14.98
C ARG A 67 -5.25 4.57 14.66
N TYR A 68 -4.89 4.87 13.41
CA TYR A 68 -4.67 6.24 12.94
C TYR A 68 -5.89 6.77 12.17
N GLN A 69 -7.03 6.09 12.28
CA GLN A 69 -8.28 6.46 11.62
C GLN A 69 -8.20 6.33 10.10
N ARG A 70 -7.29 5.52 9.58
CA ARG A 70 -7.25 5.22 8.15
C ARG A 70 -8.07 3.98 7.87
N GLU A 71 -8.79 4.01 6.77
CA GLU A 71 -9.50 2.82 6.28
C GLU A 71 -8.51 1.90 5.58
N VAL A 72 -8.46 0.65 5.99
CA VAL A 72 -7.66 -0.37 5.33
C VAL A 72 -8.53 -0.96 4.24
N ALA A 73 -8.19 -0.70 2.99
CA ALA A 73 -9.13 -0.91 1.89
C ALA A 73 -8.48 -1.33 0.59
N GLN A 74 -9.30 -1.93 -0.26
CA GLN A 74 -8.99 -2.20 -1.65
C GLN A 74 -9.60 -1.09 -2.50
N VAL A 75 -8.82 -0.50 -3.37
CA VAL A 75 -9.23 0.65 -4.19
C VAL A 75 -9.16 0.26 -5.65
N SER A 76 -10.24 0.52 -6.39
CA SER A 76 -10.32 0.14 -7.81
C SER A 76 -10.76 1.32 -8.66
N VAL A 77 -10.17 1.44 -9.86
CA VAL A 77 -10.65 2.31 -10.93
C VAL A 77 -11.26 1.38 -11.96
N GLY A 78 -12.58 1.47 -12.16
CA GLY A 78 -13.26 0.51 -13.01
C GLY A 78 -13.02 -0.91 -12.53
N LYS A 79 -12.46 -1.75 -13.38
CA LYS A 79 -12.14 -3.14 -13.04
C LYS A 79 -10.69 -3.33 -12.56
N THR A 80 -9.91 -2.25 -12.51
CA THR A 80 -8.51 -2.32 -12.11
C THR A 80 -8.35 -2.19 -10.61
N ASP A 81 -7.85 -3.24 -9.97
CA ASP A 81 -7.47 -3.23 -8.56
C ASP A 81 -6.14 -2.49 -8.44
N LEU A 82 -6.15 -1.29 -7.88
CA LEU A 82 -4.95 -0.48 -7.75
C LEU A 82 -3.95 -1.06 -6.76
N ASN A 83 -4.43 -1.78 -5.74
CA ASN A 83 -3.55 -2.47 -4.80
C ASN A 83 -2.71 -3.52 -5.55
N LEU A 84 -3.38 -4.33 -6.36
CA LEU A 84 -2.72 -5.33 -7.19
C LEU A 84 -1.80 -4.68 -8.23
N MET A 85 -2.26 -3.62 -8.86
CA MET A 85 -1.48 -2.89 -9.86
C MET A 85 -0.12 -2.45 -9.30
N GLN A 86 -0.10 -1.94 -8.07
CA GLN A 86 1.15 -1.52 -7.43
C GLN A 86 2.13 -2.68 -7.30
N VAL A 87 1.64 -3.87 -6.98
CA VAL A 87 2.48 -5.07 -6.93
C VAL A 87 2.92 -5.48 -8.33
N GLN A 88 2.01 -5.50 -9.28
CA GLN A 88 2.30 -5.87 -10.68
C GLN A 88 3.38 -4.98 -11.30
N ASP A 89 3.33 -3.69 -10.98
CA ASP A 89 4.24 -2.71 -11.56
C ASP A 89 5.60 -2.64 -10.83
N GLY A 90 5.79 -3.45 -9.80
CA GLY A 90 7.00 -3.39 -8.98
C GLY A 90 7.08 -2.11 -8.16
N ALA A 91 5.94 -1.55 -7.79
CA ALA A 91 5.86 -0.33 -6.99
C ALA A 91 5.60 -0.62 -5.51
N ALA A 92 5.20 -1.83 -5.17
CA ALA A 92 4.95 -2.25 -3.79
C ALA A 92 5.19 -3.74 -3.63
N TRP A 93 5.40 -4.13 -2.39
CA TRP A 93 5.51 -5.53 -1.98
C TRP A 93 4.13 -6.06 -1.64
N HIS A 94 3.87 -7.34 -1.93
CA HIS A 94 2.74 -8.05 -1.33
C HIS A 94 3.10 -8.30 0.13
N TYR A 95 2.33 -7.75 1.06
CA TYR A 95 2.62 -7.86 2.48
C TYR A 95 2.09 -9.19 3.03
N LYS A 96 2.80 -10.26 2.73
CA LYS A 96 2.35 -11.63 2.97
C LYS A 96 2.12 -11.97 4.44
N SER A 97 2.97 -11.46 5.32
CA SER A 97 2.87 -11.78 6.75
C SER A 97 1.54 -11.32 7.33
N TYR A 98 1.03 -10.18 6.85
CA TYR A 98 -0.30 -9.70 7.23
C TYR A 98 -1.41 -10.35 6.40
N ALA A 99 -1.23 -10.36 5.08
CA ALA A 99 -2.26 -10.81 4.13
C ALA A 99 -2.61 -12.30 4.28
N LYS A 100 -1.68 -13.08 4.74
CA LYS A 100 -1.78 -14.53 4.87
C LYS A 100 -3.08 -15.03 5.52
N GLU A 101 -3.55 -14.34 6.56
CA GLU A 101 -4.75 -14.74 7.28
C GLU A 101 -5.97 -13.88 6.96
N GLN A 102 -5.77 -12.70 6.41
CA GLN A 102 -6.84 -11.71 6.22
C GLN A 102 -7.35 -11.62 4.80
N GLN A 103 -6.45 -11.81 3.85
CA GLN A 103 -6.79 -11.67 2.43
C GLN A 103 -7.51 -12.91 1.91
N ASP A 104 -8.50 -12.70 1.06
CA ASP A 104 -9.15 -13.78 0.34
C ASP A 104 -8.10 -14.64 -0.36
N LYS A 105 -8.25 -15.95 -0.33
CA LYS A 105 -7.25 -16.89 -0.84
C LYS A 105 -6.92 -16.69 -2.31
N ALA A 106 -7.94 -16.44 -3.14
CA ALA A 106 -7.73 -16.21 -4.56
C ALA A 106 -6.96 -14.90 -4.80
N ASP A 107 -7.31 -13.85 -4.07
CA ASP A 107 -6.61 -12.58 -4.14
C ASP A 107 -5.18 -12.71 -3.64
N PHE A 108 -4.97 -13.45 -2.55
CA PHE A 108 -3.63 -13.69 -2.03
C PHE A 108 -2.75 -14.34 -3.10
N ALA A 109 -3.28 -15.35 -3.78
CA ALA A 109 -2.55 -16.04 -4.84
C ALA A 109 -2.22 -15.08 -6.00
N ASP A 110 -3.18 -14.26 -6.40
CA ASP A 110 -2.97 -13.29 -7.48
C ASP A 110 -1.90 -12.27 -7.13
N TYR A 111 -1.92 -11.76 -5.90
CA TYR A 111 -0.93 -10.78 -5.44
C TYR A 111 0.46 -11.42 -5.32
N ALA A 112 0.52 -12.65 -4.81
CA ALA A 112 1.78 -13.38 -4.68
C ALA A 112 2.41 -13.64 -6.06
N ASP A 113 1.59 -14.08 -7.02
CA ASP A 113 2.03 -14.32 -8.40
C ASP A 113 2.48 -13.04 -9.06
N ALA A 114 1.76 -11.94 -8.83
CA ALA A 114 2.12 -10.64 -9.38
C ALA A 114 3.50 -10.19 -8.90
N GLN A 115 3.81 -10.41 -7.62
CA GLN A 115 5.13 -10.06 -7.10
C GLN A 115 6.22 -10.92 -7.73
N ILE A 116 6.01 -12.24 -7.80
CA ILE A 116 6.96 -13.15 -8.43
C ILE A 116 7.26 -12.70 -9.87
N GLN A 117 6.21 -12.36 -10.60
CA GLN A 117 6.35 -11.91 -11.98
C GLN A 117 7.13 -10.59 -12.08
N ALA A 118 6.81 -9.63 -11.20
CA ALA A 118 7.51 -8.35 -11.16
C ALA A 118 9.00 -8.53 -10.82
N GLU A 119 9.30 -9.44 -9.88
CA GLU A 119 10.69 -9.76 -9.53
C GLU A 119 11.44 -10.35 -10.71
N ARG A 120 10.84 -11.30 -11.41
CA ARG A 120 11.44 -11.96 -12.56
C ARG A 120 11.73 -10.98 -13.69
N GLU A 121 10.80 -10.05 -13.94
CA GLU A 121 10.92 -9.06 -14.98
C GLU A 121 11.70 -7.83 -14.56
N ARG A 122 12.13 -7.79 -13.30
CA ARG A 122 12.88 -6.68 -12.71
C ARG A 122 12.17 -5.35 -12.91
N LYS A 123 10.87 -5.34 -12.62
CA LYS A 123 10.06 -4.13 -12.71
C LYS A 123 10.25 -3.24 -11.50
N GLY A 124 10.28 -1.94 -11.73
CA GLY A 124 10.27 -0.94 -10.68
C GLY A 124 11.35 -1.16 -9.64
N LEU A 125 10.95 -1.34 -8.39
CA LEU A 125 11.86 -1.52 -7.26
C LEU A 125 12.74 -2.77 -7.42
N TRP A 126 12.27 -3.76 -8.21
CA TRP A 126 12.99 -5.01 -8.41
C TRP A 126 14.18 -4.88 -9.36
N LYS A 127 14.40 -3.69 -9.94
CA LYS A 127 15.62 -3.41 -10.72
C LYS A 127 16.83 -3.36 -9.81
N ALA A 128 16.63 -3.02 -8.55
CA ALA A 128 17.70 -3.02 -7.56
C ALA A 128 18.13 -4.44 -7.28
N LYS A 129 19.42 -4.63 -7.04
CA LYS A 129 19.99 -5.95 -6.80
C LYS A 129 19.46 -6.60 -5.52
N ASN A 130 19.35 -5.81 -4.45
CA ASN A 130 18.85 -6.27 -3.16
C ASN A 130 17.89 -5.22 -2.59
N PRO A 131 16.67 -5.15 -3.12
CA PRO A 131 15.72 -4.14 -2.62
C PRO A 131 15.35 -4.45 -1.17
N GLN A 132 15.37 -3.42 -0.34
CA GLN A 132 15.00 -3.54 1.07
C GLN A 132 13.48 -3.45 1.20
N ALA A 133 12.88 -4.37 1.93
CA ALA A 133 11.44 -4.33 2.19
C ALA A 133 11.09 -3.09 3.03
N PRO A 134 9.93 -2.48 2.80
CA PRO A 134 9.54 -1.26 3.54
C PRO A 134 9.52 -1.49 5.05
N TRP A 135 9.05 -2.63 5.50
CA TRP A 135 9.02 -2.96 6.94
C TRP A 135 10.42 -3.06 7.52
N ALA A 136 11.39 -3.58 6.76
CA ALA A 136 12.78 -3.64 7.20
C ALA A 136 13.42 -2.26 7.23
N TYR A 137 13.09 -1.42 6.24
CA TYR A 137 13.54 -0.04 6.19
C TYR A 137 13.07 0.74 7.41
N ARG A 138 11.78 0.63 7.76
CA ARG A 138 11.22 1.30 8.94
C ARG A 138 11.89 0.82 10.22
N ARG A 139 12.10 -0.49 10.33
CA ARG A 139 12.75 -1.07 11.51
C ARG A 139 14.18 -0.57 11.66
N ALA A 140 14.95 -0.53 10.58
CA ALA A 140 16.33 -0.06 10.58
C ALA A 140 16.42 1.42 10.97
N GLY A 141 15.52 2.25 10.43
CA GLY A 141 15.47 3.67 10.75
C GLY A 141 15.15 3.93 12.20
N ARG A 142 14.38 3.06 12.83
CA ARG A 142 13.96 3.22 14.22
C ARG A 142 14.93 2.60 15.22
N SER A 143 15.82 1.70 14.78
CA SER A 143 16.79 1.10 15.69
C SER A 143 17.75 2.13 16.30
N GLY A 144 17.90 3.29 15.65
CA GLY A 144 18.65 4.41 16.18
C GLY A 144 17.80 5.45 16.90
N GLY A 145 16.47 5.33 16.85
CA GLY A 145 15.54 6.34 17.34
C GLY A 145 14.91 6.08 18.70
N GLY A 146 15.12 4.92 19.24
CA GLY A 146 14.58 4.59 20.55
C GLY A 146 13.33 3.72 20.52
N ASN A 147 13.04 3.17 21.69
CA ASN A 147 11.98 2.17 21.83
C ASN A 147 10.59 2.64 21.49
N LYS A 148 10.31 3.91 21.77
CA LYS A 148 9.00 4.47 21.52
C LYS A 148 8.60 4.38 20.05
N ASP A 149 9.53 4.78 19.17
CA ASP A 149 9.26 4.75 17.74
C ASP A 149 9.08 3.32 17.26
N TRP A 150 9.88 2.42 17.81
CA TRP A 150 9.76 1.01 17.48
C TRP A 150 8.39 0.46 17.90
N MET A 151 7.94 0.80 19.10
CA MET A 151 6.65 0.35 19.62
C MET A 151 5.49 0.91 18.78
N ASP A 152 5.58 2.16 18.39
CA ASP A 152 4.57 2.77 17.54
C ASP A 152 4.50 2.08 16.19
N ALA A 153 5.63 1.72 15.65
CA ALA A 153 5.69 1.03 14.39
C ALA A 153 5.12 -0.37 14.45
N VAL A 154 5.48 -1.11 15.49
CA VAL A 154 4.91 -2.43 15.73
C VAL A 154 3.41 -2.32 15.90
N GLY A 155 2.97 -1.33 16.68
CA GLY A 155 1.56 -1.06 16.85
C GLY A 155 0.86 -0.70 15.56
N GLU A 156 1.52 0.06 14.70
CA GLU A 156 0.98 0.38 13.39
C GLU A 156 0.74 -0.89 12.58
N TRP A 157 1.72 -1.76 12.53
CA TRP A 157 1.60 -3.01 11.80
C TRP A 157 0.60 -3.99 12.41
N LEU A 158 0.61 -4.11 13.73
CA LEU A 158 -0.25 -5.08 14.42
C LEU A 158 -1.62 -4.50 14.73
N GLY A 159 -1.70 -3.22 15.00
CA GLY A 159 -2.95 -2.55 15.32
C GLY A 159 -3.75 -2.11 14.13
N ILE A 160 -3.10 -1.82 13.03
CA ILE A 160 -3.74 -1.52 11.77
C ILE A 160 -4.37 -2.67 11.23
N TRP A 161 -3.56 -3.59 11.31
CA TRP A 161 -3.83 -4.81 10.71
C TRP A 161 -4.46 -5.68 11.75
#